data_143f945aefa3d03b27b35378d4269359
#
_entry.id   143f945aefa3d03b27b35378d4269359
#
_cell.length_a   1.000
_cell.length_b   1.000
_cell.length_c   1.000
_cell.angle_alpha   90.00
_cell.angle_beta   90.00
_cell.angle_gamma   90.00
#
_symmetry.space_group_name_H-M   'P 1'
#
loop_
_entity.id
_entity.type
_entity.pdbx_description
1 polymer ?
#
loop_
_entity_poly.entity_id
_entity_poly.type
_entity_poly.pdbx_seq_one_letter_code
_entity_poly.pdbx_strand_id
1 'polypeptide(L)'
;MANHFSALKRARQTTKRTATNRTNTSRLRTALRTLRETIEKGDKSAAEKTYRETVSALDKAIQKGTLHGNTAARYKSRLGKRVTAMK
;
A
#
# COMPACT_ATOMS: atom_id res chain seq x y z
N MET A 1 -10.28 -17.62 -35.09
CA MET A 1 -8.91 -18.07 -34.78
C MET A 1 -8.07 -17.00 -34.15
N ALA A 2 -7.94 -15.80 -34.74
CA ALA A 2 -7.21 -14.70 -34.15
C ALA A 2 -7.76 -14.32 -32.78
N ASN A 3 -9.07 -14.33 -32.58
CA ASN A 3 -9.73 -14.00 -31.33
C ASN A 3 -9.36 -14.96 -30.18
N HIS A 4 -9.11 -16.23 -30.52
CA HIS A 4 -8.74 -17.23 -29.51
C HIS A 4 -7.38 -16.95 -28.92
N PHE A 5 -6.39 -16.61 -29.73
CA PHE A 5 -5.05 -16.26 -29.24
C PHE A 5 -5.07 -14.96 -28.43
N SER A 6 -5.84 -13.97 -28.86
CA SER A 6 -6.01 -12.71 -28.13
C SER A 6 -6.64 -12.94 -26.74
N ALA A 7 -7.65 -13.82 -26.65
CA ALA A 7 -8.29 -14.15 -25.39
C ALA A 7 -7.31 -14.84 -24.42
N LEU A 8 -6.48 -15.77 -24.90
CA LEU A 8 -5.46 -16.41 -24.08
C LEU A 8 -4.42 -15.42 -23.57
N LYS A 9 -3.98 -14.51 -24.45
CA LYS A 9 -3.01 -13.48 -24.06
C LYS A 9 -3.60 -12.55 -22.98
N ARG A 10 -4.84 -12.11 -23.13
CA ARG A 10 -5.54 -11.29 -22.14
C ARG A 10 -5.68 -12.02 -20.80
N ALA A 11 -6.03 -13.29 -20.83
CA ALA A 11 -6.15 -14.11 -19.63
C ALA A 11 -4.82 -14.18 -18.86
N ARG A 12 -3.70 -14.38 -19.57
CA ARG A 12 -2.37 -14.40 -18.98
C ARG A 12 -2.00 -13.05 -18.36
N GLN A 13 -2.28 -11.95 -19.07
CA GLN A 13 -2.03 -10.59 -18.55
C GLN A 13 -2.86 -10.31 -17.31
N THR A 14 -4.13 -10.68 -17.32
CA THR A 14 -5.02 -10.52 -16.17
C THR A 14 -4.51 -11.29 -14.97
N THR A 15 -4.06 -12.53 -15.15
CA THR A 15 -3.49 -13.36 -14.08
C THR A 15 -2.26 -12.71 -13.49
N LYS A 16 -1.33 -12.20 -14.32
CA LYS A 16 -0.13 -11.49 -13.85
C LYS A 16 -0.49 -10.22 -13.08
N ARG A 17 -1.41 -9.43 -13.60
CA ARG A 17 -1.87 -8.20 -12.94
C ARG A 17 -2.50 -8.51 -11.57
N THR A 18 -3.34 -9.52 -11.51
CA THR A 18 -3.98 -9.94 -10.26
C THR A 18 -2.94 -10.37 -9.23
N ALA A 19 -1.95 -11.17 -9.61
CA ALA A 19 -0.88 -11.60 -8.72
C ALA A 19 -0.05 -10.39 -8.23
N THR A 20 0.31 -9.47 -9.13
CA THR A 20 1.05 -8.26 -8.78
C THR A 20 0.25 -7.38 -7.83
N ASN A 21 -1.05 -7.19 -8.09
CA ASN A 21 -1.92 -6.38 -7.24
C ASN A 21 -2.08 -6.99 -5.85
N ARG A 22 -2.19 -8.30 -5.74
CA ARG A 22 -2.25 -9.00 -4.46
C ARG A 22 -0.96 -8.80 -3.65
N THR A 23 0.18 -8.90 -4.31
CA THR A 23 1.49 -8.67 -3.67
C THR A 23 1.60 -7.23 -3.17
N ASN A 24 1.21 -6.25 -4.00
CA ASN A 24 1.25 -4.84 -3.63
C ASN A 24 0.28 -4.54 -2.48
N THR A 25 -0.92 -5.11 -2.50
CA THR A 25 -1.91 -4.95 -1.43
C THR A 25 -1.39 -5.56 -0.12
N SER A 26 -0.77 -6.74 -0.19
CA SER A 26 -0.19 -7.41 0.96
C SER A 26 0.93 -6.57 1.60
N ARG A 27 1.82 -6.02 0.78
CA ARG A 27 2.90 -5.13 1.24
C ARG A 27 2.35 -3.88 1.92
N LEU A 28 1.31 -3.29 1.34
CA LEU A 28 0.66 -2.11 1.90
C LEU A 28 0.02 -2.42 3.25
N ARG A 29 -0.71 -3.51 3.36
CA ARG A 29 -1.32 -3.95 4.62
C ARG A 29 -0.27 -4.21 5.69
N THR A 30 0.84 -4.83 5.33
CA THR A 30 1.96 -5.09 6.24
C THR A 30 2.55 -3.77 6.75
N ALA A 31 2.79 -2.81 5.85
CA ALA A 31 3.31 -1.49 6.23
C ALA A 31 2.37 -0.77 7.20
N LEU A 32 1.07 -0.78 6.93
CA LEU A 32 0.07 -0.16 7.80
C LEU A 32 0.02 -0.83 9.17
N ARG A 33 0.06 -2.16 9.21
CA ARG A 33 0.09 -2.92 10.46
C ARG A 33 1.33 -2.59 11.29
N THR A 34 2.49 -2.60 10.66
CA THR A 34 3.76 -2.31 11.32
C THR A 34 3.75 -0.92 11.94
N LEU A 35 3.22 0.07 11.21
CA LEU A 35 3.10 1.43 11.72
C LEU A 35 2.17 1.49 12.95
N ARG A 36 1.01 0.85 12.88
CA ARG A 36 0.06 0.80 14.01
C ARG A 36 0.68 0.15 15.23
N GLU A 37 1.39 -0.95 15.05
CA GLU A 37 2.09 -1.64 16.14
C GLU A 37 3.15 -0.74 16.76
N THR A 38 3.92 -0.02 15.95
CA THR A 38 4.95 0.90 16.42
C THR A 38 4.34 2.06 17.21
N ILE A 39 3.20 2.59 16.77
CA ILE A 39 2.46 3.63 17.48
C ILE A 39 1.97 3.12 18.85
N GLU A 40 1.45 1.90 18.89
CA GLU A 40 0.97 1.27 20.13
C GLU A 40 2.11 1.04 21.13
N LYS A 41 3.31 0.74 20.65
CA LYS A 41 4.50 0.58 21.50
C LYS A 41 4.97 1.91 22.10
N GLY A 42 4.55 3.04 21.54
CA GLY A 42 4.90 4.36 22.05
C GLY A 42 6.29 4.85 21.68
N ASP A 43 6.98 4.19 20.76
CA ASP A 43 8.31 4.63 20.30
C ASP A 43 8.15 5.62 19.14
N LYS A 44 8.27 6.90 19.44
CA LYS A 44 8.10 7.96 18.46
C LYS A 44 9.14 7.92 17.32
N SER A 45 10.40 7.68 17.63
CA SER A 45 11.46 7.58 16.63
C SER A 45 11.19 6.47 15.62
N ALA A 46 10.84 5.28 16.11
CA ALA A 46 10.51 4.15 15.28
C ALA A 46 9.22 4.42 14.49
N ALA A 47 8.23 5.09 15.10
CA ALA A 47 6.99 5.45 14.45
C ALA A 47 7.22 6.43 13.28
N GLU A 48 8.07 7.44 13.47
CA GLU A 48 8.42 8.38 12.41
C GLU A 48 9.09 7.69 11.23
N LYS A 49 10.04 6.80 11.50
CA LYS A 49 10.71 6.03 10.47
C LYS A 49 9.72 5.14 9.71
N THR A 50 8.91 4.39 10.44
CA THR A 50 7.89 3.50 9.85
C THR A 50 6.85 4.30 9.08
N TYR A 51 6.47 5.49 9.56
CA TYR A 51 5.55 6.37 8.86
C TYR A 51 6.10 6.78 7.49
N ARG A 52 7.37 7.16 7.39
CA ARG A 52 8.01 7.50 6.12
C ARG A 52 7.98 6.31 5.14
N GLU A 53 8.27 5.12 5.64
CA GLU A 53 8.20 3.89 4.84
C GLU A 53 6.77 3.61 4.37
N THR A 54 5.79 3.83 5.25
CA THR A 54 4.37 3.66 4.94
C THR A 54 3.91 4.66 3.88
N VAL A 55 4.31 5.92 3.97
CA VAL A 55 3.99 6.95 2.96
C VAL A 55 4.56 6.54 1.61
N SER A 56 5.79 6.05 1.57
CA SER A 56 6.41 5.54 0.34
C SER A 56 5.59 4.39 -0.25
N ALA A 57 5.15 3.45 0.59
CA ALA A 57 4.32 2.33 0.15
C ALA A 57 2.95 2.80 -0.39
N LEU A 58 2.34 3.80 0.25
CA LEU A 58 1.09 4.40 -0.21
C LEU A 58 1.25 5.06 -1.58
N ASP A 59 2.32 5.82 -1.77
CA ASP A 59 2.60 6.49 -3.05
C ASP A 59 2.83 5.47 -4.16
N LYS A 60 3.56 4.40 -3.89
CA LYS A 60 3.77 3.31 -4.84
C LYS A 60 2.44 2.62 -5.19
N ALA A 61 1.57 2.42 -4.22
CA ALA A 61 0.26 1.81 -4.43
C ALA A 61 -0.62 2.68 -5.34
N ILE A 62 -0.55 4.00 -5.20
CA ILE A 62 -1.27 4.93 -6.09
C ILE A 62 -0.74 4.80 -7.52
N GLN A 63 0.58 4.84 -7.71
CA GLN A 63 1.20 4.73 -9.03
C GLN A 63 0.85 3.42 -9.73
N LYS A 64 0.75 2.33 -8.99
CA LYS A 64 0.40 1.02 -9.52
C LYS A 64 -1.10 0.79 -9.68
N GLY A 65 -1.93 1.77 -9.28
CA GLY A 65 -3.37 1.66 -9.37
C GLY A 65 -4.00 0.72 -8.34
N THR A 66 -3.24 0.28 -7.34
CA THR A 66 -3.73 -0.60 -6.29
C THR A 66 -4.60 0.15 -5.27
N LEU A 67 -4.31 1.43 -5.07
CA LEU A 67 -5.00 2.28 -4.10
C LEU A 67 -5.39 3.60 -4.74
N HIS A 68 -6.62 4.06 -4.46
CA HIS A 68 -7.07 5.36 -4.93
C HIS A 68 -6.39 6.49 -4.15
N GLY A 69 -6.07 7.60 -4.83
CA GLY A 69 -5.37 8.74 -4.22
C GLY A 69 -6.08 9.32 -3.00
N ASN A 70 -7.40 9.41 -3.02
CA ASN A 70 -8.18 9.92 -1.88
C ASN A 70 -8.05 9.02 -0.65
N THR A 71 -8.06 7.71 -0.84
CA THR A 71 -7.87 6.75 0.25
C THR A 71 -6.48 6.87 0.84
N ALA A 72 -5.45 7.00 -0.02
CA ALA A 72 -4.08 7.20 0.42
C ALA A 72 -3.93 8.49 1.22
N ALA A 73 -4.55 9.58 0.77
CA ALA A 73 -4.52 10.85 1.48
C ALA A 73 -5.14 10.74 2.88
N ARG A 74 -6.24 10.00 3.03
CA ARG A 74 -6.87 9.74 4.33
C ARG A 74 -5.91 8.99 5.26
N TYR A 75 -5.26 7.94 4.77
CA TYR A 75 -4.30 7.17 5.56
C TYR A 75 -3.13 8.04 5.99
N LYS A 76 -2.55 8.82 5.08
CA LYS A 76 -1.45 9.73 5.40
C LYS A 76 -1.84 10.72 6.49
N SER A 77 -3.00 11.35 6.35
CA SER A 77 -3.50 12.34 7.31
C SER A 77 -3.74 11.73 8.69
N ARG A 78 -4.47 10.62 8.76
CA ARG A 78 -4.81 9.97 10.03
C ARG A 78 -3.58 9.44 10.76
N LEU A 79 -2.71 8.73 10.03
CA LEU A 79 -1.51 8.14 10.61
C LEU A 79 -0.50 9.22 10.99
N GLY A 80 -0.35 10.25 10.16
CA GLY A 80 0.52 11.39 10.46
C GLY A 80 0.12 12.10 11.74
N LYS A 81 -1.18 12.32 11.96
CA LYS A 81 -1.69 12.92 13.20
C LYS A 81 -1.35 12.07 14.41
N ARG A 82 -1.50 10.75 14.29
CA ARG A 82 -1.16 9.84 15.40
C ARG A 82 0.32 9.88 15.73
N VAL A 83 1.18 9.88 14.73
CA VAL A 83 2.64 9.94 14.94
C VAL A 83 3.02 11.29 15.55
N THR A 84 2.46 12.39 15.06
CA THR A 84 2.72 13.73 15.59
C THR A 84 2.25 13.88 17.03
N ALA A 85 1.14 13.23 17.39
CA ALA A 85 0.61 13.27 18.75
C ALA A 85 1.41 12.44 19.76
N MET A 86 2.31 11.59 19.30
CA MET A 86 3.18 10.78 20.18
C MET A 86 4.19 11.69 20.91
N LYS A 87 4.45 11.34 22.14
CA LYS A 87 5.41 12.09 22.99
C LYS A 87 6.79 11.45 23.03
#